data_a7097c5294d6def83bb413ec3a7403a6
#
_entry.id   a7097c5294d6def83bb413ec3a7403a6
#
_cell.length_a   1.000
_cell.length_b   1.000
_cell.length_c   1.000
_cell.angle_alpha   90.00
_cell.angle_beta   90.00
_cell.angle_gamma   90.00
#
_symmetry.space_group_name_H-M   'P 1'
#
loop_
_entity.id
_entity.type
_entity.pdbx_description
1 polymer ?
#
loop_
_entity_poly.entity_id
_entity_poly.type
_entity_poly.pdbx_seq_one_letter_code
_entity_poly.pdbx_strand_id
1 'polypeptide(L)'
;ITELGLSHKKISRMIFFDEEPDTLRKAFEDRKVIPNIKQFDEYKQAMTRSVFDFLTMQYTRIAGCLTGHNLRAGRLKSIIIKLVVSQTRLVKSYVRTTHYENRFVDENGVVYKKPKADRYTTEAEAISMQQLASSPVTSDGVTVRRQNPPKLLDLSSLGGLLTKKNYKAKDVKDMYQKMYDAKYVSYPRTDDSTITTPQFEALLPKLDEICTVIGVDPSLVTHRLPRASHVVDKAGHGANRPGKKVPKDLNEIRMQFGDLGVEIYTTLARSYLAMCGEDYIYEQHKGH
;
A
#
# COMPACT_ATOMS: atom_id res chain seq x y z
N ILE A 1 5.75 28.91 -21.51
CA ILE A 1 6.12 30.21 -20.91
C ILE A 1 6.78 31.06 -21.99
N THR A 2 7.83 30.59 -22.63
CA THR A 2 8.51 31.30 -23.74
C THR A 2 7.58 31.48 -24.93
N GLU A 3 6.85 30.45 -25.31
CA GLU A 3 5.83 30.46 -26.38
C GLU A 3 4.62 31.37 -26.09
N LEU A 4 4.33 31.60 -24.79
CA LEU A 4 3.26 32.49 -24.36
C LEU A 4 3.74 33.92 -24.09
N GLY A 5 5.01 34.27 -24.43
CA GLY A 5 5.58 35.59 -24.19
C GLY A 5 5.71 36.00 -22.71
N LEU A 6 5.67 35.03 -21.79
CA LEU A 6 5.69 35.27 -20.35
C LEU A 6 7.10 35.25 -19.72
N SER A 7 8.14 35.29 -20.54
CA SER A 7 9.54 35.25 -20.08
C SER A 7 9.94 36.43 -19.16
N HIS A 8 9.21 37.54 -19.23
CA HIS A 8 9.43 38.72 -18.38
C HIS A 8 8.77 38.62 -17.01
N LYS A 9 7.94 37.60 -16.76
CA LYS A 9 7.25 37.40 -15.49
C LYS A 9 8.11 36.60 -14.51
N LYS A 10 8.01 36.93 -13.22
CA LYS A 10 8.57 36.07 -12.17
C LYS A 10 7.75 34.79 -12.10
N ILE A 11 8.43 33.65 -12.24
CA ILE A 11 7.84 32.34 -12.20
C ILE A 11 8.21 31.68 -10.87
N SER A 12 7.22 31.15 -10.18
CA SER A 12 7.42 30.35 -9.00
C SER A 12 6.67 29.03 -9.10
N ARG A 13 7.17 28.02 -8.43
CA ARG A 13 6.54 26.71 -8.34
C ARG A 13 6.08 26.44 -6.93
N MET A 14 4.84 26.08 -6.81
CA MET A 14 4.21 25.57 -5.61
C MET A 14 4.06 24.05 -5.72
N ILE A 15 4.40 23.33 -4.67
CA ILE A 15 4.25 21.87 -4.59
C ILE A 15 3.33 21.57 -3.41
N PHE A 16 2.25 20.86 -3.66
CA PHE A 16 1.31 20.42 -2.64
C PHE A 16 0.84 19.00 -2.95
N PHE A 17 0.45 18.26 -1.93
CA PHE A 17 0.09 16.85 -2.02
C PHE A 17 -1.38 16.59 -1.67
N ASP A 18 -2.06 17.57 -1.09
CA ASP A 18 -3.50 17.57 -0.89
C ASP A 18 -4.06 19.00 -1.08
N GLU A 19 -5.38 19.11 -1.22
CA GLU A 19 -6.08 20.37 -1.47
C GLU A 19 -6.65 21.00 -0.18
N GLU A 20 -6.15 20.59 0.99
CA GLU A 20 -6.52 21.22 2.25
C GLU A 20 -6.03 22.68 2.30
N PRO A 21 -6.86 23.62 2.76
CA PRO A 21 -6.52 25.05 2.74
C PRO A 21 -5.19 25.38 3.42
N ASP A 22 -4.88 24.73 4.54
CA ASP A 22 -3.64 24.98 5.27
C ASP A 22 -2.41 24.45 4.52
N THR A 23 -2.55 23.27 3.86
CA THR A 23 -1.51 22.72 2.99
C THR A 23 -1.24 23.65 1.80
N LEU A 24 -2.30 24.17 1.19
CA LEU A 24 -2.18 25.09 0.06
C LEU A 24 -1.53 26.42 0.48
N ARG A 25 -1.90 27.00 1.63
CA ARG A 25 -1.26 28.22 2.17
C ARG A 25 0.23 28.01 2.40
N LYS A 26 0.58 26.94 3.09
CA LYS A 26 1.97 26.59 3.36
C LYS A 26 2.75 26.37 2.06
N ALA A 27 2.20 25.62 1.12
CA ALA A 27 2.83 25.40 -0.19
C ALA A 27 3.01 26.71 -0.98
N PHE A 28 2.10 27.67 -0.82
CA PHE A 28 2.22 28.99 -1.43
C PHE A 28 3.32 29.82 -0.76
N GLU A 29 3.46 29.78 0.56
CA GLU A 29 4.53 30.44 1.30
C GLU A 29 5.90 29.85 0.95
N ASP A 30 6.00 28.51 0.90
CA ASP A 30 7.22 27.75 0.60
C ASP A 30 7.55 27.69 -0.91
N ARG A 31 6.81 28.41 -1.77
CA ARG A 31 7.01 28.35 -3.21
C ARG A 31 8.41 28.77 -3.62
N LYS A 32 9.01 28.01 -4.53
CA LYS A 32 10.34 28.27 -5.05
C LYS A 32 10.29 29.15 -6.29
N VAL A 33 11.07 30.23 -6.32
CA VAL A 33 11.27 31.04 -7.53
C VAL A 33 12.14 30.26 -8.50
N ILE A 34 11.72 30.20 -9.77
CA ILE A 34 12.42 29.52 -10.84
C ILE A 34 13.08 30.57 -11.76
N PRO A 35 14.38 30.83 -11.64
CA PRO A 35 15.06 31.82 -12.47
C PRO A 35 15.20 31.34 -13.92
N ASN A 36 15.44 30.05 -14.14
CA ASN A 36 15.57 29.44 -15.46
C ASN A 36 14.88 28.08 -15.49
N ILE A 37 13.72 28.02 -16.15
CA ILE A 37 12.92 26.79 -16.23
C ILE A 37 13.63 25.64 -16.92
N LYS A 38 14.51 25.92 -17.91
CA LYS A 38 15.23 24.87 -18.67
C LYS A 38 16.27 24.13 -17.85
N GLN A 39 16.73 24.72 -16.75
CA GLN A 39 17.68 24.08 -15.82
C GLN A 39 17.00 23.26 -14.75
N PHE A 40 15.68 23.33 -14.65
CA PHE A 40 14.89 22.64 -13.64
C PHE A 40 14.73 21.18 -14.02
N ASP A 41 15.04 20.24 -13.12
CA ASP A 41 15.03 18.82 -13.40
C ASP A 41 13.62 18.29 -13.74
N GLU A 42 12.60 18.80 -13.09
CA GLU A 42 11.21 18.45 -13.39
C GLU A 42 10.78 18.93 -14.80
N TYR A 43 11.32 20.04 -15.27
CA TYR A 43 11.11 20.47 -16.66
C TYR A 43 11.76 19.48 -17.63
N LYS A 44 13.01 19.08 -17.38
CA LYS A 44 13.71 18.09 -18.19
C LYS A 44 12.97 16.76 -18.21
N GLN A 45 12.50 16.31 -17.06
CA GLN A 45 11.68 15.09 -16.94
C GLN A 45 10.37 15.21 -17.74
N ALA A 46 9.67 16.33 -17.65
CA ALA A 46 8.43 16.57 -18.41
C ALA A 46 8.70 16.60 -19.92
N MET A 47 9.79 17.27 -20.36
CA MET A 47 10.20 17.31 -21.76
C MET A 47 10.57 15.91 -22.29
N THR A 48 11.38 15.15 -21.55
CA THR A 48 11.73 13.76 -21.90
C THR A 48 10.48 12.91 -22.08
N ARG A 49 9.52 13.05 -21.17
CA ARG A 49 8.23 12.37 -21.24
C ARG A 49 7.44 12.75 -22.49
N SER A 50 7.36 14.04 -22.80
CA SER A 50 6.65 14.55 -23.98
C SER A 50 7.28 14.09 -25.29
N VAL A 51 8.63 14.10 -25.38
CA VAL A 51 9.36 13.59 -26.53
C VAL A 51 9.11 12.10 -26.71
N PHE A 52 9.17 11.31 -25.64
CA PHE A 52 8.89 9.88 -25.72
C PHE A 52 7.46 9.59 -26.21
N ASP A 53 6.47 10.30 -25.67
CA ASP A 53 5.08 10.14 -26.08
C ASP A 53 4.87 10.53 -27.57
N PHE A 54 5.51 11.61 -27.99
CA PHE A 54 5.48 12.04 -29.41
C PHE A 54 6.09 11.00 -30.34
N LEU A 55 7.29 10.51 -30.03
CA LEU A 55 7.96 9.47 -30.83
C LEU A 55 7.13 8.18 -30.86
N THR A 56 6.58 7.75 -29.72
CA THR A 56 5.72 6.57 -29.65
C THR A 56 4.49 6.73 -30.55
N MET A 57 3.87 7.92 -30.55
CA MET A 57 2.74 8.22 -31.41
C MET A 57 3.15 8.14 -32.90
N GLN A 58 4.30 8.69 -33.29
CA GLN A 58 4.77 8.63 -34.68
C GLN A 58 5.04 7.19 -35.12
N TYR A 59 5.73 6.39 -34.29
CA TYR A 59 5.98 4.98 -34.59
C TYR A 59 4.67 4.19 -34.75
N THR A 60 3.69 4.39 -33.87
CA THR A 60 2.40 3.69 -33.97
C THR A 60 1.62 4.10 -35.22
N ARG A 61 1.72 5.37 -35.67
CA ARG A 61 1.11 5.81 -36.93
C ARG A 61 1.75 5.13 -38.14
N ILE A 62 3.10 5.11 -38.22
CA ILE A 62 3.82 4.45 -39.30
C ILE A 62 3.47 2.97 -39.33
N ALA A 63 3.56 2.27 -38.18
CA ALA A 63 3.24 0.87 -38.11
C ALA A 63 1.75 0.60 -38.49
N GLY A 64 0.83 1.49 -38.10
CA GLY A 64 -0.57 1.41 -38.50
C GLY A 64 -0.77 1.53 -40.02
N CYS A 65 -0.07 2.46 -40.65
CA CYS A 65 -0.09 2.60 -42.12
C CYS A 65 0.47 1.33 -42.83
N LEU A 66 1.53 0.76 -42.30
CA LEU A 66 2.15 -0.44 -42.91
C LEU A 66 1.31 -1.72 -42.70
N THR A 67 0.57 -1.82 -41.60
CA THR A 67 -0.20 -3.04 -41.26
C THR A 67 -1.68 -2.94 -41.59
N GLY A 68 -2.16 -1.75 -41.98
CA GLY A 68 -3.60 -1.50 -42.17
C GLY A 68 -4.43 -1.49 -40.88
N HIS A 69 -3.79 -1.48 -39.70
CA HIS A 69 -4.46 -1.54 -38.40
C HIS A 69 -4.29 -0.25 -37.61
N ASN A 70 -5.32 0.11 -36.83
CA ASN A 70 -5.23 1.23 -35.90
C ASN A 70 -4.45 0.80 -34.64
N LEU A 71 -3.15 1.01 -34.64
CA LEU A 71 -2.26 0.66 -33.53
C LEU A 71 -2.20 1.80 -32.52
N ARG A 72 -2.24 1.43 -31.24
CA ARG A 72 -2.12 2.36 -30.12
C ARG A 72 -1.10 1.84 -29.12
N ALA A 73 -0.18 2.69 -28.72
CA ALA A 73 0.77 2.39 -27.67
C ALA A 73 0.77 3.52 -26.62
N GLY A 74 1.23 3.21 -25.44
CA GLY A 74 1.38 4.19 -24.37
C GLY A 74 2.27 3.62 -23.26
N ARG A 75 3.01 4.49 -22.61
CA ARG A 75 4.00 4.13 -21.59
C ARG A 75 3.46 3.16 -20.52
N LEU A 76 2.27 3.41 -20.01
CA LEU A 76 1.66 2.58 -18.97
C LEU A 76 0.85 1.43 -19.58
N LYS A 77 -0.05 1.73 -20.53
CA LYS A 77 -0.96 0.72 -21.10
C LYS A 77 -0.22 -0.44 -21.77
N SER A 78 0.82 -0.16 -22.54
CA SER A 78 1.59 -1.21 -23.23
C SER A 78 2.30 -2.13 -22.25
N ILE A 79 2.84 -1.60 -21.15
CA ILE A 79 3.47 -2.39 -20.10
C ILE A 79 2.43 -3.27 -19.38
N ILE A 80 1.27 -2.71 -19.02
CA ILE A 80 0.19 -3.47 -18.38
C ILE A 80 -0.29 -4.61 -19.29
N ILE A 81 -0.52 -4.33 -20.59
CA ILE A 81 -0.93 -5.35 -21.55
C ILE A 81 0.14 -6.45 -21.64
N LYS A 82 1.42 -6.08 -21.74
CA LYS A 82 2.51 -7.05 -21.75
C LYS A 82 2.51 -7.94 -20.52
N LEU A 83 2.35 -7.38 -19.33
CA LEU A 83 2.29 -8.13 -18.08
C LEU A 83 1.11 -9.10 -18.06
N VAL A 84 -0.09 -8.63 -18.44
CA VAL A 84 -1.30 -9.46 -18.51
C VAL A 84 -1.13 -10.60 -19.52
N VAL A 85 -0.63 -10.32 -20.72
CA VAL A 85 -0.36 -11.34 -21.74
C VAL A 85 0.66 -12.35 -21.26
N SER A 86 1.76 -11.89 -20.66
CA SER A 86 2.78 -12.78 -20.10
C SER A 86 2.22 -13.67 -19.00
N GLN A 87 1.47 -13.11 -18.07
CA GLN A 87 0.82 -13.87 -16.99
C GLN A 87 -0.20 -14.87 -17.56
N THR A 88 -1.00 -14.46 -18.55
CA THR A 88 -1.95 -15.35 -19.22
C THR A 88 -1.26 -16.53 -19.89
N ARG A 89 -0.10 -16.30 -20.54
CA ARG A 89 0.70 -17.38 -21.14
C ARG A 89 1.23 -18.32 -20.07
N LEU A 90 1.77 -17.81 -18.96
CA LEU A 90 2.23 -18.62 -17.83
C LEU A 90 1.11 -19.47 -17.24
N VAL A 91 -0.08 -18.90 -17.06
CA VAL A 91 -1.25 -19.66 -16.58
C VAL A 91 -1.66 -20.75 -17.55
N LYS A 92 -1.66 -20.46 -18.86
CA LYS A 92 -2.02 -21.45 -19.89
C LYS A 92 -0.98 -22.57 -20.03
N SER A 93 0.29 -22.28 -19.80
CA SER A 93 1.39 -23.26 -19.84
C SER A 93 1.68 -23.90 -18.48
N TYR A 94 0.90 -23.55 -17.45
CA TYR A 94 1.13 -24.07 -16.11
C TYR A 94 0.87 -25.57 -16.05
N VAL A 95 1.88 -26.30 -15.65
CA VAL A 95 1.79 -27.72 -15.33
C VAL A 95 1.83 -27.87 -13.82
N ARG A 96 0.80 -28.51 -13.27
CA ARG A 96 0.74 -28.78 -11.83
C ARG A 96 1.86 -29.73 -11.44
N THR A 97 2.71 -29.30 -10.51
CA THR A 97 3.74 -30.15 -9.89
C THR A 97 3.34 -30.47 -8.47
N THR A 98 3.52 -31.73 -8.08
CA THR A 98 3.33 -32.17 -6.68
C THR A 98 4.63 -31.97 -5.91
N HIS A 99 4.52 -31.49 -4.70
CA HIS A 99 5.63 -31.35 -3.75
C HIS A 99 5.28 -32.09 -2.47
N TYR A 100 6.29 -32.61 -1.82
CA TYR A 100 6.18 -33.29 -0.55
C TYR A 100 6.98 -32.51 0.51
N GLU A 101 6.40 -32.35 1.68
CA GLU A 101 7.06 -31.73 2.84
C GLU A 101 6.88 -32.66 4.04
N ASN A 102 7.94 -32.83 4.82
CA ASN A 102 7.86 -33.52 6.12
C ASN A 102 7.56 -32.50 7.21
N ARG A 103 6.63 -32.87 8.08
CA ARG A 103 6.33 -32.16 9.32
C ARG A 103 6.39 -33.17 10.44
N PHE A 104 7.22 -32.90 11.42
CA PHE A 104 7.35 -33.72 12.60
C PHE A 104 6.53 -33.09 13.71
N VAL A 105 5.78 -33.90 14.44
CA VAL A 105 4.90 -33.45 15.53
C VAL A 105 5.37 -34.17 16.79
N ASP A 106 5.65 -33.44 17.88
CA ASP A 106 5.98 -34.03 19.17
C ASP A 106 4.72 -34.46 19.94
N GLU A 107 4.95 -35.05 21.11
CA GLU A 107 3.88 -35.49 22.01
C GLU A 107 2.97 -34.39 22.52
N ASN A 108 3.43 -33.13 22.50
CA ASN A 108 2.68 -31.94 22.88
C ASN A 108 1.94 -31.28 21.70
N GLY A 109 2.05 -31.88 20.51
CA GLY A 109 1.42 -31.35 19.29
C GLY A 109 2.18 -30.19 18.63
N VAL A 110 3.42 -29.91 19.03
CA VAL A 110 4.26 -28.90 18.41
C VAL A 110 4.78 -29.41 17.08
N VAL A 111 4.62 -28.61 16.03
CA VAL A 111 5.01 -28.95 14.67
C VAL A 111 6.39 -28.41 14.35
N TYR A 112 7.32 -29.32 14.03
CA TYR A 112 8.66 -29.00 13.59
C TYR A 112 8.79 -29.16 12.09
N LYS A 113 9.48 -28.23 11.46
CA LYS A 113 9.88 -28.34 10.06
C LYS A 113 11.24 -27.68 9.86
N LYS A 114 12.02 -28.17 8.92
CA LYS A 114 13.28 -27.54 8.53
C LYS A 114 13.00 -26.16 7.91
N PRO A 115 13.55 -25.06 8.47
CA PRO A 115 13.43 -23.74 7.85
C PRO A 115 14.06 -23.76 6.46
N LYS A 116 13.35 -23.24 5.45
CA LYS A 116 13.82 -23.17 4.05
C LYS A 116 14.22 -24.53 3.46
N ALA A 117 13.62 -25.63 3.93
CA ALA A 117 13.83 -26.93 3.31
C ALA A 117 13.38 -26.88 1.84
N ASP A 118 14.19 -27.45 0.97
CA ASP A 118 13.79 -27.71 -0.39
C ASP A 118 12.58 -28.65 -0.36
N ARG A 119 11.61 -28.40 -1.21
CA ARG A 119 10.47 -29.28 -1.36
C ARG A 119 10.93 -30.52 -2.08
N TYR A 120 10.58 -31.68 -1.55
CA TYR A 120 10.85 -32.94 -2.24
C TYR A 120 9.98 -33.05 -3.48
N THR A 121 10.56 -33.52 -4.56
CA THR A 121 9.86 -33.69 -5.83
C THR A 121 9.22 -35.08 -5.96
N THR A 122 9.71 -36.04 -5.18
CA THR A 122 9.20 -37.40 -5.13
C THR A 122 8.78 -37.79 -3.71
N GLU A 123 7.79 -38.64 -3.60
CA GLU A 123 7.33 -39.18 -2.33
C GLU A 123 8.38 -40.04 -1.66
N ALA A 124 9.17 -40.79 -2.44
CA ALA A 124 10.24 -41.63 -1.92
C ALA A 124 11.33 -40.83 -1.20
N GLU A 125 11.70 -39.67 -1.72
CA GLU A 125 12.63 -38.74 -1.03
C GLU A 125 12.05 -38.26 0.29
N ALA A 126 10.77 -37.89 0.34
CA ALA A 126 10.12 -37.46 1.57
C ALA A 126 10.04 -38.59 2.60
N ILE A 127 9.68 -39.80 2.15
CA ILE A 127 9.63 -41.00 3.02
C ILE A 127 11.01 -41.33 3.59
N SER A 128 12.08 -41.22 2.82
CA SER A 128 13.43 -41.51 3.31
C SER A 128 13.82 -40.64 4.52
N MET A 129 13.24 -39.46 4.64
CA MET A 129 13.50 -38.56 5.79
C MET A 129 12.64 -38.88 7.01
N GLN A 130 11.67 -39.80 6.93
CA GLN A 130 10.85 -40.23 8.06
C GLN A 130 11.70 -40.99 9.11
N GLN A 131 12.86 -41.48 8.74
CA GLN A 131 13.84 -42.07 9.67
C GLN A 131 14.22 -41.13 10.83
N LEU A 132 14.05 -39.84 10.64
CA LEU A 132 14.29 -38.79 11.65
C LEU A 132 13.13 -38.64 12.65
N ALA A 133 12.01 -39.32 12.46
CA ALA A 133 10.82 -39.18 13.30
C ALA A 133 11.04 -39.55 14.79
N SER A 134 12.00 -40.39 15.06
CA SER A 134 12.34 -40.83 16.44
C SER A 134 13.57 -40.11 17.01
N SER A 135 14.09 -39.11 16.29
CA SER A 135 15.28 -38.40 16.77
C SER A 135 14.89 -37.42 17.91
N PRO A 136 15.72 -37.35 18.96
CA PRO A 136 15.49 -36.34 20.01
C PRO A 136 15.66 -34.93 19.45
N VAL A 137 14.81 -34.01 19.88
CA VAL A 137 14.94 -32.58 19.55
C VAL A 137 15.73 -31.90 20.67
N THR A 138 16.88 -31.35 20.34
CA THR A 138 17.71 -30.58 21.28
C THR A 138 17.38 -29.09 21.11
N SER A 139 17.04 -28.42 22.21
CA SER A 139 16.77 -26.99 22.20
C SER A 139 18.06 -26.18 22.10
N ASP A 140 18.16 -25.29 21.12
CA ASP A 140 19.24 -24.30 20.97
C ASP A 140 18.98 -23.04 21.80
N GLY A 141 17.81 -22.94 22.41
CA GLY A 141 17.39 -21.83 23.26
C GLY A 141 16.11 -21.13 22.78
N VAL A 142 15.68 -20.21 23.62
CA VAL A 142 14.48 -19.39 23.42
C VAL A 142 14.88 -17.94 23.22
N THR A 143 14.33 -17.32 22.19
CA THR A 143 14.55 -15.89 21.91
C THR A 143 13.20 -15.16 21.93
N VAL A 144 13.06 -14.17 22.81
CA VAL A 144 11.90 -13.28 22.79
C VAL A 144 11.99 -12.38 21.56
N ARG A 145 10.96 -12.40 20.74
CA ARG A 145 10.83 -11.57 19.53
C ARG A 145 9.74 -10.54 19.72
N ARG A 146 9.98 -9.38 19.15
CA ARG A 146 9.00 -8.31 19.08
C ARG A 146 8.66 -8.04 17.61
N GLN A 147 7.38 -7.97 17.31
CA GLN A 147 6.89 -7.64 15.97
C GLN A 147 6.05 -6.38 16.07
N ASN A 148 6.46 -5.35 15.32
CA ASN A 148 5.69 -4.13 15.18
C ASN A 148 4.31 -4.42 14.57
N PRO A 149 3.31 -3.57 14.84
CA PRO A 149 2.04 -3.60 14.14
C PRO A 149 2.22 -3.58 12.62
N PRO A 150 1.24 -4.10 11.85
CA PRO A 150 1.28 -4.06 10.39
C PRO A 150 1.38 -2.62 9.87
N LYS A 151 2.05 -2.43 8.74
CA LYS A 151 2.10 -1.15 8.04
C LYS A 151 0.70 -0.64 7.73
N LEU A 152 0.56 0.69 7.64
CA LEU A 152 -0.67 1.31 7.21
C LEU A 152 -1.00 0.95 5.75
N LEU A 153 -2.25 1.12 5.38
CA LEU A 153 -2.75 0.70 4.08
C LEU A 153 -2.59 1.80 3.03
N ASP A 154 -2.13 1.41 1.85
CA ASP A 154 -2.35 2.16 0.61
C ASP A 154 -3.69 1.77 -0.03
N LEU A 155 -4.08 2.42 -1.13
CA LEU A 155 -5.34 2.12 -1.81
C LEU A 155 -5.38 0.70 -2.38
N SER A 156 -4.26 0.18 -2.85
CA SER A 156 -4.14 -1.18 -3.41
C SER A 156 -4.33 -2.24 -2.34
N SER A 157 -3.68 -2.07 -1.19
CA SER A 157 -3.79 -2.97 -0.03
C SER A 157 -5.20 -2.97 0.54
N LEU A 158 -5.81 -1.78 0.70
CA LEU A 158 -7.21 -1.65 1.11
C LEU A 158 -8.15 -2.36 0.11
N GLY A 159 -7.96 -2.11 -1.19
CA GLY A 159 -8.73 -2.77 -2.24
C GLY A 159 -8.59 -4.30 -2.18
N GLY A 160 -7.36 -4.81 -1.96
CA GLY A 160 -7.10 -6.24 -1.81
C GLY A 160 -7.81 -6.86 -0.60
N LEU A 161 -7.85 -6.16 0.54
CA LEU A 161 -8.59 -6.62 1.73
C LEU A 161 -10.10 -6.67 1.49
N LEU A 162 -10.66 -5.62 0.87
CA LEU A 162 -12.09 -5.52 0.63
C LEU A 162 -12.56 -6.45 -0.51
N THR A 163 -11.69 -6.74 -1.47
CA THR A 163 -11.99 -7.74 -2.51
C THR A 163 -12.17 -9.13 -1.91
N LYS A 164 -11.45 -9.49 -0.84
CA LYS A 164 -11.68 -10.74 -0.09
C LYS A 164 -13.06 -10.78 0.58
N LYS A 165 -13.69 -9.63 0.78
CA LYS A 165 -15.07 -9.48 1.28
C LYS A 165 -16.09 -9.30 0.14
N ASN A 166 -15.74 -9.68 -1.11
CA ASN A 166 -16.56 -9.61 -2.32
C ASN A 166 -16.88 -8.20 -2.83
N TYR A 167 -16.17 -7.16 -2.40
CA TYR A 167 -16.31 -5.83 -2.99
C TYR A 167 -15.42 -5.68 -4.23
N LYS A 168 -15.93 -5.05 -5.30
CA LYS A 168 -15.13 -4.79 -6.50
C LYS A 168 -14.16 -3.62 -6.26
N ALA A 169 -12.91 -3.77 -6.70
CA ALA A 169 -11.88 -2.74 -6.53
C ALA A 169 -12.27 -1.37 -7.09
N LYS A 170 -13.06 -1.35 -8.19
CA LYS A 170 -13.60 -0.11 -8.76
C LYS A 170 -14.57 0.58 -7.78
N ASP A 171 -15.49 -0.18 -7.20
CA ASP A 171 -16.50 0.37 -6.29
C ASP A 171 -15.84 0.90 -5.01
N VAL A 172 -14.81 0.20 -4.50
CA VAL A 172 -13.98 0.66 -3.37
C VAL A 172 -13.32 1.98 -3.68
N LYS A 173 -12.69 2.12 -4.84
CA LYS A 173 -12.04 3.36 -5.26
C LYS A 173 -13.03 4.52 -5.39
N ASP A 174 -14.17 4.29 -6.04
CA ASP A 174 -15.18 5.32 -6.28
C ASP A 174 -15.85 5.74 -4.96
N MET A 175 -16.09 4.80 -4.05
CA MET A 175 -16.62 5.07 -2.71
C MET A 175 -15.61 5.83 -1.85
N TYR A 176 -14.34 5.40 -1.88
CA TYR A 176 -13.28 6.09 -1.14
C TYR A 176 -13.17 7.56 -1.54
N GLN A 177 -13.26 7.88 -2.84
CA GLN A 177 -13.24 9.26 -3.31
C GLN A 177 -14.38 10.09 -2.71
N LYS A 178 -15.61 9.55 -2.68
CA LYS A 178 -16.76 10.23 -2.06
C LYS A 178 -16.55 10.48 -0.56
N MET A 179 -15.97 9.52 0.15
CA MET A 179 -15.67 9.66 1.58
C MET A 179 -14.55 10.69 1.83
N TYR A 180 -13.57 10.79 0.93
CA TYR A 180 -12.53 11.82 0.97
C TYR A 180 -13.14 13.22 0.76
N ASP A 181 -13.99 13.38 -0.25
CA ASP A 181 -14.67 14.66 -0.52
C ASP A 181 -15.51 15.12 0.68
N ALA A 182 -16.08 14.15 1.42
CA ALA A 182 -16.80 14.39 2.68
C ALA A 182 -15.90 14.47 3.93
N LYS A 183 -14.57 14.36 3.79
CA LYS A 183 -13.53 14.48 4.83
C LYS A 183 -13.50 13.39 5.90
N TYR A 184 -14.13 12.24 5.66
CA TYR A 184 -14.09 11.10 6.58
C TYR A 184 -12.82 10.26 6.46
N VAL A 185 -12.12 10.33 5.31
CA VAL A 185 -10.87 9.62 5.05
C VAL A 185 -9.85 10.55 4.40
N SER A 186 -8.57 10.18 4.45
CA SER A 186 -7.47 10.92 3.82
C SER A 186 -7.49 10.78 2.29
N TYR A 187 -6.56 11.44 1.60
CA TYR A 187 -6.44 11.39 0.14
C TYR A 187 -6.25 9.95 -0.37
N PRO A 188 -7.05 9.50 -1.36
CA PRO A 188 -7.08 8.10 -1.79
C PRO A 188 -5.86 7.63 -2.59
N ARG A 189 -5.28 8.52 -3.40
CA ARG A 189 -4.26 8.14 -4.39
C ARG A 189 -2.86 8.19 -3.77
N THR A 190 -2.56 7.22 -2.94
CA THR A 190 -1.26 7.06 -2.32
C THR A 190 -0.79 5.61 -2.46
N ASP A 191 0.50 5.44 -2.62
CA ASP A 191 1.25 4.19 -2.52
C ASP A 191 2.10 4.14 -1.23
N ASP A 192 1.97 5.17 -0.39
CA ASP A 192 2.63 5.24 0.90
C ASP A 192 1.97 4.26 1.89
N SER A 193 2.79 3.59 2.68
CA SER A 193 2.37 2.76 3.84
C SER A 193 2.80 3.36 5.18
N THR A 194 3.28 4.61 5.15
CA THR A 194 3.72 5.40 6.30
C THR A 194 3.07 6.79 6.27
N ILE A 195 3.12 7.50 7.39
CA ILE A 195 2.60 8.87 7.51
C ILE A 195 3.70 9.81 8.02
N THR A 196 3.48 11.11 7.93
CA THR A 196 4.38 12.11 8.51
C THR A 196 4.01 12.43 9.96
N THR A 197 4.96 13.00 10.71
CA THR A 197 4.72 13.45 12.09
C THR A 197 3.51 14.40 12.20
N PRO A 198 3.34 15.43 11.35
CA PRO A 198 2.15 16.27 11.40
C PRO A 198 0.83 15.52 11.14
N GLN A 199 0.87 14.50 10.27
CA GLN A 199 -0.31 13.67 10.00
C GLN A 199 -0.67 12.77 11.18
N PHE A 200 0.33 12.27 11.91
CA PHE A 200 0.14 11.53 13.16
C PHE A 200 -0.45 12.43 14.25
N GLU A 201 0.15 13.58 14.48
CA GLU A 201 -0.26 14.56 15.49
C GLU A 201 -1.69 15.09 15.27
N ALA A 202 -2.09 15.26 14.02
CA ALA A 202 -3.44 15.72 13.66
C ALA A 202 -4.56 14.75 14.10
N LEU A 203 -4.27 13.44 14.19
CA LEU A 203 -5.24 12.41 14.60
C LEU A 203 -5.05 11.97 16.06
N LEU A 204 -3.94 12.29 16.69
CA LEU A 204 -3.63 11.90 18.06
C LEU A 204 -4.75 12.27 19.06
N PRO A 205 -5.31 13.50 19.06
CA PRO A 205 -6.39 13.87 19.97
C PRO A 205 -7.73 13.18 19.68
N LYS A 206 -7.86 12.50 18.55
CA LYS A 206 -9.10 11.84 18.09
C LYS A 206 -9.08 10.33 18.25
N LEU A 207 -8.01 9.76 18.79
CA LEU A 207 -7.85 8.30 18.89
C LEU A 207 -8.99 7.67 19.70
N ASP A 208 -9.33 8.24 20.85
CA ASP A 208 -10.36 7.68 21.74
C ASP A 208 -11.77 7.78 21.12
N GLU A 209 -12.02 8.87 20.37
CA GLU A 209 -13.25 9.05 19.60
C GLU A 209 -13.35 8.00 18.47
N ILE A 210 -12.26 7.79 17.73
CA ILE A 210 -12.19 6.75 16.69
C ILE A 210 -12.40 5.36 17.28
N CYS A 211 -11.80 5.06 18.45
CA CYS A 211 -12.00 3.81 19.16
C CYS A 211 -13.49 3.58 19.46
N THR A 212 -14.15 4.58 20.02
CA THR A 212 -15.58 4.53 20.36
C THR A 212 -16.44 4.23 19.13
N VAL A 213 -16.17 4.91 18.00
CA VAL A 213 -16.93 4.75 16.75
C VAL A 213 -16.86 3.32 16.22
N ILE A 214 -15.70 2.68 16.26
CA ILE A 214 -15.52 1.33 15.67
C ILE A 214 -15.57 0.20 16.72
N GLY A 215 -15.90 0.52 17.98
CA GLY A 215 -16.02 -0.45 19.06
C GLY A 215 -14.68 -1.11 19.47
N VAL A 216 -13.60 -0.36 19.47
CA VAL A 216 -12.28 -0.78 19.97
C VAL A 216 -12.10 -0.23 21.39
N ASP A 217 -11.60 -1.06 22.30
CA ASP A 217 -11.29 -0.61 23.67
C ASP A 217 -10.12 0.41 23.61
N PRO A 218 -10.31 1.66 24.09
CA PRO A 218 -9.25 2.66 24.11
C PRO A 218 -8.01 2.24 24.93
N SER A 219 -8.16 1.33 25.90
CA SER A 219 -7.04 0.81 26.68
C SER A 219 -6.00 0.06 25.85
N LEU A 220 -6.36 -0.43 24.66
CA LEU A 220 -5.46 -1.08 23.71
C LEU A 220 -4.57 -0.09 22.95
N VAL A 221 -4.89 1.19 22.97
CA VAL A 221 -4.18 2.26 22.26
C VAL A 221 -3.15 2.92 23.22
N THR A 222 -2.17 2.13 23.63
CA THR A 222 -1.17 2.51 24.65
C THR A 222 -0.02 3.33 24.08
N HIS A 223 0.34 3.11 22.81
CA HIS A 223 1.48 3.74 22.17
C HIS A 223 1.07 5.03 21.42
N ARG A 224 1.13 6.15 22.13
CA ARG A 224 0.74 7.48 21.61
C ARG A 224 1.93 8.35 21.14
N LEU A 225 3.05 7.70 20.84
CA LEU A 225 4.25 8.34 20.28
C LEU A 225 4.49 7.88 18.85
N PRO A 226 5.13 8.72 18.00
CA PRO A 226 5.45 8.32 16.64
C PRO A 226 6.36 7.09 16.61
N ARG A 227 5.95 6.03 15.91
CA ARG A 227 6.78 4.84 15.67
C ARG A 227 7.62 5.04 14.42
N ALA A 228 8.92 4.88 14.49
CA ALA A 228 9.82 4.99 13.34
C ALA A 228 9.47 4.03 12.19
N SER A 229 8.80 2.91 12.48
CA SER A 229 8.31 1.98 11.46
C SER A 229 7.10 2.49 10.67
N HIS A 230 6.34 3.48 11.17
CA HIS A 230 5.10 3.98 10.60
C HIS A 230 5.10 5.47 10.33
N VAL A 231 5.87 6.23 11.10
CA VAL A 231 5.95 7.68 11.00
C VAL A 231 7.33 8.08 10.51
N VAL A 232 7.39 8.81 9.40
CA VAL A 232 8.62 9.23 8.72
C VAL A 232 8.57 10.71 8.40
N ASP A 233 9.72 11.35 8.27
CA ASP A 233 9.79 12.81 8.00
C ASP A 233 9.30 13.19 6.61
N LYS A 234 9.40 12.27 5.65
CA LYS A 234 9.01 12.49 4.25
C LYS A 234 8.14 11.32 3.76
N ALA A 235 6.84 11.57 3.68
CA ALA A 235 5.91 10.76 2.91
C ALA A 235 5.27 11.68 1.86
N GLY A 236 4.93 11.15 0.70
CA GLY A 236 4.26 11.92 -0.35
C GLY A 236 2.89 12.40 0.13
N HIS A 237 1.87 11.56 -0.05
CA HIS A 237 0.51 11.83 0.46
C HIS A 237 0.27 11.27 1.86
N GLY A 238 1.14 10.36 2.31
CA GLY A 238 0.93 9.53 3.49
C GLY A 238 -0.10 8.43 3.25
N ALA A 239 -0.01 7.37 4.05
CA ALA A 239 -0.90 6.22 3.97
C ALA A 239 -2.37 6.59 4.16
N ASN A 240 -3.26 5.74 3.64
CA ASN A 240 -4.69 5.86 3.84
C ASN A 240 -5.05 5.69 5.32
N ARG A 241 -5.87 6.59 5.84
CA ARG A 241 -6.23 6.69 7.24
C ARG A 241 -7.57 7.39 7.43
N PRO A 242 -8.17 7.39 8.63
CA PRO A 242 -9.28 8.27 8.95
C PRO A 242 -8.96 9.74 8.66
N GLY A 243 -9.96 10.48 8.24
CA GLY A 243 -9.86 11.91 7.95
C GLY A 243 -9.97 12.79 9.20
N LYS A 244 -10.01 14.10 9.00
CA LYS A 244 -10.18 15.07 10.08
C LYS A 244 -11.58 15.01 10.70
N LYS A 245 -12.59 14.60 9.94
CA LYS A 245 -13.95 14.41 10.42
C LYS A 245 -14.11 12.99 10.95
N VAL A 246 -14.32 12.85 12.25
CA VAL A 246 -14.69 11.59 12.88
C VAL A 246 -16.22 11.52 12.89
N PRO A 247 -16.85 10.43 12.40
CA PRO A 247 -18.30 10.28 12.45
C PRO A 247 -18.75 10.07 13.91
N LYS A 248 -20.00 10.40 14.21
CA LYS A 248 -20.57 10.14 15.54
C LYS A 248 -20.65 8.64 15.86
N ASP A 249 -21.05 7.87 14.85
CA ASP A 249 -21.13 6.42 14.89
C ASP A 249 -21.03 5.83 13.45
N LEU A 250 -21.00 4.52 13.33
CA LEU A 250 -20.97 3.85 12.03
C LEU A 250 -22.30 3.98 11.25
N ASN A 251 -23.41 4.34 11.90
CA ASN A 251 -24.69 4.55 11.22
C ASN A 251 -24.64 5.85 10.39
N GLU A 252 -23.96 6.90 10.87
CA GLU A 252 -23.73 8.11 10.08
C GLU A 252 -23.03 7.78 8.75
N ILE A 253 -22.01 6.93 8.79
CA ILE A 253 -21.32 6.46 7.58
C ILE A 253 -22.24 5.59 6.72
N ARG A 254 -23.00 4.67 7.34
CA ARG A 254 -23.90 3.77 6.61
C ARG A 254 -24.99 4.53 5.87
N MET A 255 -25.58 5.53 6.50
CA MET A 255 -26.63 6.34 5.87
C MET A 255 -26.13 7.12 4.66
N GLN A 256 -24.88 7.57 4.68
CA GLN A 256 -24.30 8.39 3.61
C GLN A 256 -23.60 7.57 2.52
N PHE A 257 -22.96 6.45 2.88
CA PHE A 257 -22.06 5.69 2.01
C PHE A 257 -22.38 4.19 1.95
N GLY A 258 -23.43 3.73 2.64
CA GLY A 258 -23.79 2.33 2.68
C GLY A 258 -22.78 1.45 3.43
N ASP A 259 -22.96 0.12 3.31
CA ASP A 259 -22.11 -0.85 4.01
C ASP A 259 -20.65 -0.83 3.52
N LEU A 260 -20.41 -0.55 2.23
CA LEU A 260 -19.06 -0.40 1.72
C LEU A 260 -18.31 0.77 2.38
N GLY A 261 -19.00 1.89 2.62
CA GLY A 261 -18.43 3.02 3.37
C GLY A 261 -18.04 2.63 4.79
N VAL A 262 -18.90 1.87 5.48
CA VAL A 262 -18.61 1.35 6.83
C VAL A 262 -17.38 0.45 6.80
N GLU A 263 -17.28 -0.45 5.85
CA GLU A 263 -16.13 -1.35 5.70
C GLU A 263 -14.82 -0.61 5.42
N ILE A 264 -14.86 0.39 4.55
CA ILE A 264 -13.69 1.25 4.27
C ILE A 264 -13.26 1.96 5.55
N TYR A 265 -14.17 2.68 6.21
CA TYR A 265 -13.85 3.45 7.41
C TYR A 265 -13.30 2.57 8.53
N THR A 266 -13.99 1.47 8.83
CA THR A 266 -13.61 0.53 9.90
C THR A 266 -12.24 -0.11 9.61
N THR A 267 -11.97 -0.50 8.36
CA THR A 267 -10.68 -1.09 7.99
C THR A 267 -9.53 -0.09 8.16
N LEU A 268 -9.71 1.15 7.74
CA LEU A 268 -8.71 2.20 7.91
C LEU A 268 -8.51 2.59 9.37
N ALA A 269 -9.60 2.73 10.11
CA ALA A 269 -9.55 3.06 11.52
C ALA A 269 -8.83 1.98 12.34
N ARG A 270 -9.15 0.69 12.10
CA ARG A 270 -8.44 -0.43 12.74
C ARG A 270 -6.96 -0.47 12.40
N SER A 271 -6.61 -0.24 11.12
CA SER A 271 -5.20 -0.18 10.70
C SER A 271 -4.46 0.95 11.38
N TYR A 272 -5.09 2.11 11.52
CA TYR A 272 -4.50 3.27 12.19
C TYR A 272 -4.34 3.05 13.70
N LEU A 273 -5.37 2.55 14.38
CA LEU A 273 -5.33 2.25 15.81
C LEU A 273 -4.33 1.13 16.14
N ALA A 274 -4.20 0.13 15.27
CA ALA A 274 -3.20 -0.93 15.43
C ALA A 274 -1.77 -0.38 15.50
N MET A 275 -1.45 0.68 14.74
CA MET A 275 -0.17 1.39 14.85
C MET A 275 0.08 1.94 16.25
N CYS A 276 -0.97 2.32 16.96
CA CYS A 276 -0.93 2.85 18.32
C CYS A 276 -1.08 1.75 19.40
N GLY A 277 -1.20 0.49 19.03
CA GLY A 277 -1.19 -0.64 19.95
C GLY A 277 0.21 -1.08 20.34
N GLU A 278 0.30 -2.06 21.22
CA GLU A 278 1.58 -2.63 21.62
C GLU A 278 2.18 -3.54 20.54
N ASP A 279 3.48 -3.79 20.65
CA ASP A 279 4.15 -4.78 19.83
C ASP A 279 3.67 -6.18 20.21
N TYR A 280 3.51 -7.04 19.22
CA TYR A 280 3.29 -8.46 19.46
C TYR A 280 4.59 -9.10 19.95
N ILE A 281 4.56 -9.62 21.16
CA ILE A 281 5.70 -10.28 21.78
C ILE A 281 5.46 -11.78 21.73
N TYR A 282 6.42 -12.52 21.21
CA TYR A 282 6.38 -13.99 21.16
C TYR A 282 7.74 -14.60 21.40
N GLU A 283 7.71 -15.83 21.89
CA GLU A 283 8.91 -16.62 22.05
C GLU A 283 9.19 -17.44 20.78
N GLN A 284 10.40 -17.34 20.29
CA GLN A 284 10.90 -18.17 19.21
C GLN A 284 11.81 -19.25 19.80
N HIS A 285 11.32 -20.48 19.80
CA HIS A 285 12.11 -21.65 20.17
C HIS A 285 12.86 -22.12 18.94
N LYS A 286 14.12 -22.41 19.08
CA LYS A 286 14.97 -23.02 18.07
C LYS A 286 15.49 -24.33 18.60
N GLY A 287 15.71 -25.31 17.72
CA GLY A 287 16.23 -26.60 18.06
C GLY A 287 16.72 -27.35 16.81
N HIS A 288 17.44 -28.39 17.03
CA HIS A 288 17.92 -29.29 15.99
C HIS A 288 17.77 -30.76 16.43
#